data_10146ef84b5be827127c668289648b6b
#
_entry.id   10146ef84b5be827127c668289648b6b
#
_cell.length_a   1.000
_cell.length_b   1.000
_cell.length_c   1.000
_cell.angle_alpha   90.00
_cell.angle_beta   90.00
_cell.angle_gamma   90.00
#
_symmetry.space_group_name_H-M   'P 1'
#
loop_
_entity.id
_entity.type
_entity.pdbx_description
1 polymer ?
#
loop_
_entity_poly.entity_id
_entity_poly.type
_entity_poly.pdbx_seq_one_letter_code
_entity_poly.pdbx_strand_id
1 'polypeptide(L)'
;MLVVVLIAVASSLATFALRDPSSTQLENEAARLASLLEAARAQSRATGIAVRWEPRPVSPDTEGFRFVGLTPGNELPRRWLGEGVSAEIIGQPALMLGPEPIIGRQRLVLRLNDQRLTLATDGLSPFAVAAEETPQ
;
A
#
# COMPACT_ATOMS: atom_id res chain seq x y z
N MET A 1 -7.56 4.88 -47.02
CA MET A 1 -6.36 5.07 -46.18
C MET A 1 -6.67 5.87 -44.91
N LEU A 2 -7.24 7.07 -45.01
CA LEU A 2 -7.57 7.90 -43.83
C LEU A 2 -8.56 7.24 -42.87
N VAL A 3 -9.55 6.53 -43.40
CA VAL A 3 -10.57 5.85 -42.58
C VAL A 3 -9.95 4.75 -41.73
N VAL A 4 -8.98 4.01 -42.26
CA VAL A 4 -8.31 2.92 -41.50
C VAL A 4 -7.47 3.51 -40.37
N VAL A 5 -6.79 4.63 -40.58
CA VAL A 5 -5.99 5.32 -39.58
C VAL A 5 -6.89 5.82 -38.44
N LEU A 6 -8.05 6.42 -38.78
CA LEU A 6 -9.01 6.90 -37.77
C LEU A 6 -9.57 5.78 -36.90
N ILE A 7 -9.86 4.62 -37.49
CA ILE A 7 -10.34 3.45 -36.75
C ILE A 7 -9.25 2.93 -35.80
N ALA A 8 -8.00 2.89 -36.24
CA ALA A 8 -6.89 2.46 -35.41
C ALA A 8 -6.68 3.38 -34.19
N VAL A 9 -6.75 4.69 -34.38
CA VAL A 9 -6.64 5.67 -33.30
C VAL A 9 -7.80 5.53 -32.33
N ALA A 10 -9.01 5.38 -32.81
CA ALA A 10 -10.19 5.20 -31.96
C ALA A 10 -10.10 3.92 -31.13
N SER A 11 -9.60 2.83 -31.70
CA SER A 11 -9.42 1.57 -30.99
C SER A 11 -8.37 1.68 -29.89
N SER A 12 -7.29 2.40 -30.14
CA SER A 12 -6.25 2.65 -29.13
C SER A 12 -6.78 3.46 -27.96
N LEU A 13 -7.58 4.49 -28.23
CA LEU A 13 -8.22 5.31 -27.19
C LEU A 13 -9.22 4.50 -26.37
N ALA A 14 -10.00 3.64 -27.01
CA ALA A 14 -10.95 2.77 -26.33
C ALA A 14 -10.24 1.80 -25.39
N THR A 15 -9.13 1.22 -25.79
CA THR A 15 -8.32 0.33 -24.95
C THR A 15 -7.80 1.06 -23.71
N PHE A 16 -7.37 2.32 -23.87
CA PHE A 16 -6.90 3.14 -22.75
C PHE A 16 -8.04 3.45 -21.77
N ALA A 17 -9.24 3.71 -22.28
CA ALA A 17 -10.39 4.02 -21.47
C ALA A 17 -10.92 2.83 -20.65
N LEU A 18 -10.52 1.60 -20.99
CA LEU A 18 -10.93 0.39 -20.28
C LEU A 18 -10.08 0.07 -19.06
N ARG A 19 -9.01 0.83 -18.81
CA ARG A 19 -8.20 0.64 -17.61
C ARG A 19 -9.01 0.97 -16.36
N ASP A 20 -9.05 0.04 -15.40
CA ASP A 20 -9.82 0.20 -14.17
C ASP A 20 -9.21 1.31 -13.30
N PRO A 21 -9.98 2.37 -12.98
CA PRO A 21 -9.48 3.44 -12.10
C PRO A 21 -9.12 2.95 -10.70
N SER A 22 -9.76 1.87 -10.22
CA SER A 22 -9.44 1.28 -8.92
C SER A 22 -8.02 0.71 -8.88
N SER A 23 -7.54 0.17 -9.98
CA SER A 23 -6.17 -0.33 -10.09
C SER A 23 -5.15 0.80 -9.91
N THR A 24 -5.35 1.93 -10.59
CA THR A 24 -4.47 3.09 -10.46
C THR A 24 -4.53 3.70 -9.06
N GLN A 25 -5.72 3.81 -8.49
CA GLN A 25 -5.88 4.32 -7.12
C GLN A 25 -5.17 3.42 -6.13
N LEU A 26 -5.29 2.11 -6.28
CA LEU A 26 -4.65 1.15 -5.39
C LEU A 26 -3.12 1.21 -5.49
N GLU A 27 -2.57 1.40 -6.68
CA GLU A 27 -1.14 1.63 -6.88
C GLU A 27 -0.66 2.89 -6.15
N ASN A 28 -1.44 3.97 -6.20
CA ASN A 28 -1.12 5.21 -5.50
C ASN A 28 -1.18 5.04 -3.98
N GLU A 29 -2.17 4.33 -3.48
CA GLU A 29 -2.28 4.01 -2.06
C GLU A 29 -1.09 3.18 -1.59
N ALA A 30 -0.69 2.19 -2.38
CA ALA A 30 0.44 1.33 -2.07
C ALA A 30 1.75 2.11 -2.03
N ALA A 31 1.99 2.98 -3.00
CA ALA A 31 3.20 3.80 -3.05
C ALA A 31 3.27 4.74 -1.85
N ARG A 32 2.16 5.36 -1.50
CA ARG A 32 2.08 6.24 -0.33
C ARG A 32 2.31 5.47 0.95
N LEU A 33 1.65 4.33 1.12
CA LEU A 33 1.82 3.50 2.33
C LEU A 33 3.26 3.02 2.46
N ALA A 34 3.89 2.59 1.37
CA ALA A 34 5.30 2.16 1.39
C ALA A 34 6.20 3.29 1.92
N SER A 35 5.97 4.52 1.48
CA SER A 35 6.71 5.69 1.97
C SER A 35 6.46 5.94 3.46
N LEU A 36 5.22 5.82 3.91
CA LEU A 36 4.88 5.98 5.33
C LEU A 36 5.52 4.90 6.19
N LEU A 37 5.53 3.66 5.72
CA LEU A 37 6.16 2.56 6.44
C LEU A 37 7.68 2.78 6.56
N GLU A 38 8.33 3.28 5.53
CA GLU A 38 9.75 3.60 5.57
C GLU A 38 10.05 4.78 6.52
N ALA A 39 9.19 5.80 6.52
CA ALA A 39 9.33 6.91 7.46
C ALA A 39 9.22 6.42 8.91
N ALA A 40 8.28 5.53 9.18
CA ALA A 40 8.11 4.93 10.51
C ALA A 40 9.30 4.05 10.90
N ARG A 41 9.84 3.28 9.93
CA ARG A 41 11.05 2.48 10.16
C ARG A 41 12.24 3.36 10.52
N ALA A 42 12.42 4.44 9.79
CA ALA A 42 13.50 5.39 10.05
C ALA A 42 13.36 6.00 11.45
N GLN A 43 12.15 6.36 11.83
CA GLN A 43 11.86 6.91 13.16
C GLN A 43 12.17 5.90 14.25
N SER A 44 11.76 4.65 14.07
CA SER A 44 12.00 3.56 15.01
C SER A 44 13.52 3.36 15.22
N ARG A 45 14.29 3.37 14.15
CA ARG A 45 15.77 3.23 14.26
C ARG A 45 16.39 4.43 14.96
N ALA A 46 15.90 5.63 14.71
CA ALA A 46 16.42 6.85 15.30
C ALA A 46 16.13 6.94 16.81
N THR A 47 14.96 6.50 17.24
CA THR A 47 14.54 6.59 18.64
C THR A 47 14.87 5.34 19.47
N GLY A 48 15.06 4.21 18.81
CA GLY A 48 15.21 2.91 19.48
C GLY A 48 13.89 2.36 20.02
N ILE A 49 12.76 2.99 19.70
CA ILE A 49 11.45 2.58 20.15
C ILE A 49 10.78 1.72 19.08
N ALA A 50 10.24 0.57 19.49
CA ALA A 50 9.54 -0.30 18.56
C ALA A 50 8.31 0.40 17.97
N VAL A 51 8.18 0.35 16.65
CA VAL A 51 7.03 0.90 15.94
C VAL A 51 6.36 -0.22 15.18
N ARG A 52 5.05 -0.24 15.23
CA ARG A 52 4.25 -1.20 14.46
C ARG A 52 3.11 -0.47 13.75
N TRP A 53 2.62 -1.09 12.69
CA TRP A 53 1.54 -0.58 11.88
C TRP A 53 0.42 -1.61 11.84
N GLU A 54 -0.81 -1.16 11.99
CA GLU A 54 -1.97 -2.05 11.91
C GLU A 54 -3.15 -1.35 11.24
N PRO A 55 -3.95 -2.09 10.44
CA PRO A 55 -5.21 -1.56 9.94
C PRO A 55 -6.16 -1.33 11.09
N ARG A 56 -6.85 -0.21 11.09
CA ARG A 56 -7.83 0.10 12.13
C ARG A 56 -8.84 1.11 11.60
N PRO A 57 -10.15 0.90 11.83
CA PRO A 57 -11.15 1.90 11.46
C PRO A 57 -10.89 3.22 12.18
N VAL A 58 -10.98 4.33 11.44
CA VAL A 58 -10.91 5.68 12.00
C VAL A 58 -12.25 6.03 12.64
N SER A 59 -13.34 5.55 12.03
CA SER A 59 -14.72 5.70 12.53
C SER A 59 -15.49 4.45 12.09
N PRO A 60 -16.74 4.23 12.59
CA PRO A 60 -17.50 3.06 12.20
C PRO A 60 -17.66 2.85 10.69
N ASP A 61 -17.64 3.94 9.91
CA ASP A 61 -17.84 3.89 8.46
C ASP A 61 -16.57 4.15 7.65
N THR A 62 -15.44 4.41 8.32
CA THR A 62 -14.21 4.83 7.63
C THR A 62 -13.05 3.91 8.01
N GLU A 63 -12.57 3.15 7.04
CA GLU A 63 -11.36 2.36 7.18
C GLU A 63 -10.13 3.27 7.26
N GLY A 64 -9.13 2.81 7.99
CA GLY A 64 -7.88 3.52 8.14
C GLY A 64 -6.81 2.61 8.70
N PHE A 65 -5.79 3.22 9.27
CA PHE A 65 -4.68 2.49 9.89
C PHE A 65 -4.06 3.33 11.00
N ARG A 66 -3.17 2.75 11.76
CA ARG A 66 -2.44 3.49 12.79
C ARG A 66 -1.01 2.99 12.92
N PHE A 67 -0.16 3.89 13.36
CA PHE A 67 1.20 3.57 13.79
C PHE A 67 1.24 3.63 15.32
N VAL A 68 1.84 2.64 15.93
CA VAL A 68 2.00 2.58 17.39
C VAL A 68 3.48 2.67 17.71
N GLY A 69 3.86 3.58 18.59
CA GLY A 69 5.25 3.79 19.01
C GLY A 69 5.91 5.03 18.44
N LEU A 70 5.22 5.85 17.66
CA LEU A 70 5.75 7.12 17.19
C LEU A 70 5.81 8.12 18.33
N THR A 71 6.86 8.97 18.32
CA THR A 71 7.00 10.01 19.32
C THR A 71 6.00 11.15 19.10
N PRO A 72 5.54 11.84 20.18
CA PRO A 72 4.66 12.99 20.00
C PRO A 72 5.28 14.04 19.09
N GLY A 73 4.47 14.60 18.19
CA GLY A 73 4.92 15.58 17.20
C GLY A 73 5.42 14.97 15.90
N ASN A 74 5.57 13.65 15.84
CA ASN A 74 6.01 12.93 14.65
C ASN A 74 4.97 11.93 14.16
N GLU A 75 3.69 12.23 14.40
CA GLU A 75 2.59 11.39 13.96
C GLU A 75 2.52 11.33 12.43
N LEU A 76 2.15 10.18 11.93
CA LEU A 76 1.94 9.95 10.50
C LEU A 76 0.44 9.85 10.21
N PRO A 77 0.02 10.06 8.95
CA PRO A 77 -1.39 9.94 8.58
C PRO A 77 -2.01 8.61 9.00
N ARG A 78 -3.32 8.62 9.21
CA ARG A 78 -4.09 7.45 9.64
C ARG A 78 -5.15 7.04 8.62
N ARG A 79 -5.29 7.81 7.55
CA ARG A 79 -6.35 7.61 6.56
C ARG A 79 -5.77 7.25 5.21
N TRP A 80 -6.51 6.44 4.48
CA TRP A 80 -6.23 6.19 3.08
C TRP A 80 -6.50 7.46 2.27
N LEU A 81 -5.88 7.56 1.09
CA LEU A 81 -6.14 8.71 0.20
C LEU A 81 -7.57 8.74 -0.28
N GLY A 82 -8.15 7.59 -0.58
CA GLY A 82 -9.52 7.46 -1.05
C GLY A 82 -10.35 6.57 -0.14
N GLU A 83 -11.61 6.47 -0.45
CA GLU A 83 -12.57 5.63 0.27
C GLU A 83 -12.56 4.19 -0.24
N GLY A 84 -12.95 3.27 0.62
CA GLY A 84 -13.14 1.87 0.25
C GLY A 84 -11.89 1.02 0.26
N VAL A 85 -10.73 1.59 0.58
CA VAL A 85 -9.48 0.84 0.66
C VAL A 85 -9.43 0.08 1.99
N SER A 86 -9.06 -1.18 1.93
CA SER A 86 -8.83 -2.00 3.11
C SER A 86 -7.49 -2.71 3.02
N ALA A 87 -6.97 -3.14 4.15
CA ALA A 87 -5.68 -3.83 4.22
C ALA A 87 -5.78 -5.04 5.13
N GLU A 88 -5.05 -6.09 4.76
CA GLU A 88 -4.94 -7.30 5.56
C GLU A 88 -3.47 -7.72 5.63
N ILE A 89 -2.97 -7.88 6.84
CA ILE A 89 -1.60 -8.35 7.07
C ILE A 89 -1.62 -9.88 7.07
N ILE A 90 -0.70 -10.48 6.33
CA ILE A 90 -0.66 -11.94 6.18
C ILE A 90 0.17 -12.54 7.32
N GLY A 91 -0.46 -13.41 8.10
CA GLY A 91 0.21 -14.23 9.10
C GLY A 91 0.52 -13.56 10.43
N GLN A 92 0.15 -12.30 10.62
CA GLN A 92 0.40 -11.59 11.88
C GLN A 92 -0.59 -10.42 12.04
N PRO A 93 -0.80 -9.95 13.29
CA PRO A 93 -1.80 -8.88 13.52
C PRO A 93 -1.29 -7.48 13.22
N ALA A 94 0.03 -7.27 13.13
CA ALA A 94 0.62 -5.96 12.88
C ALA A 94 1.93 -6.11 12.14
N LEU A 95 2.31 -5.07 11.39
CA LEU A 95 3.64 -5.01 10.79
C LEU A 95 4.62 -4.48 11.83
N MET A 96 5.76 -5.13 11.96
CA MET A 96 6.82 -4.72 12.86
C MET A 96 7.86 -3.92 12.06
N LEU A 97 8.08 -2.66 12.45
CA LEU A 97 8.86 -1.72 11.64
C LEU A 97 10.24 -1.40 12.21
N GLY A 98 10.57 -1.96 13.33
CA GLY A 98 11.88 -1.75 13.95
C GLY A 98 11.78 -1.80 15.44
N PRO A 99 12.85 -1.46 16.19
CA PRO A 99 14.03 -0.66 15.79
C PRO A 99 15.17 -1.44 15.15
N GLU A 100 15.05 -2.75 15.02
CA GLU A 100 16.10 -3.57 14.42
C GLU A 100 16.29 -3.23 12.93
N PRO A 101 17.53 -3.26 12.41
CA PRO A 101 17.78 -3.02 10.98
C PRO A 101 17.17 -4.09 10.09
N ILE A 102 17.01 -5.30 10.60
CA ILE A 102 16.35 -6.40 9.89
C ILE A 102 15.06 -6.73 10.62
N ILE A 103 13.93 -6.53 9.96
CA ILE A 103 12.61 -6.67 10.60
C ILE A 103 11.88 -7.98 10.23
N GLY A 104 12.53 -8.85 9.46
CA GLY A 104 11.90 -10.07 8.99
C GLY A 104 10.97 -9.85 7.80
N ARG A 105 10.63 -10.93 7.13
CA ARG A 105 9.73 -10.89 5.97
C ARG A 105 8.32 -10.62 6.41
N GLN A 106 7.64 -9.70 5.73
CA GLN A 106 6.27 -9.32 6.04
C GLN A 106 5.53 -9.01 4.75
N ARG A 107 4.23 -9.28 4.73
CA ARG A 107 3.36 -9.02 3.59
C ARG A 107 2.01 -8.52 4.05
N LEU A 108 1.44 -7.62 3.25
CA LEU A 108 0.07 -7.18 3.42
C LEU A 108 -0.60 -7.04 2.06
N VAL A 109 -1.91 -7.19 2.03
CA VAL A 109 -2.71 -7.06 0.84
C VAL A 109 -3.62 -5.85 0.98
N LEU A 110 -3.57 -4.95 0.00
CA LEU A 110 -4.51 -3.83 -0.13
C LEU A 110 -5.62 -4.23 -1.08
N ARG A 111 -6.84 -3.85 -0.75
CA ARG A 111 -8.03 -4.15 -1.57
C ARG A 111 -8.85 -2.89 -1.80
N LEU A 112 -9.35 -2.79 -3.02
CA LEU A 112 -10.26 -1.72 -3.42
C LEU A 112 -11.16 -2.28 -4.51
N ASN A 113 -12.46 -2.37 -4.23
CA ASN A 113 -13.42 -3.01 -5.13
C ASN A 113 -12.96 -4.44 -5.45
N ASP A 114 -12.85 -4.79 -6.73
CA ASP A 114 -12.37 -6.12 -7.16
C ASP A 114 -10.85 -6.20 -7.32
N GLN A 115 -10.15 -5.10 -7.06
CA GLN A 115 -8.70 -5.04 -7.21
C GLN A 115 -8.00 -5.34 -5.89
N ARG A 116 -6.86 -5.97 -6.00
CA ARG A 116 -5.99 -6.20 -4.85
C ARG A 116 -4.54 -6.03 -5.26
N LEU A 117 -3.70 -5.68 -4.30
CA LEU A 117 -2.29 -5.43 -4.53
C LEU A 117 -1.53 -5.82 -3.27
N THR A 118 -0.42 -6.53 -3.43
CA THR A 118 0.40 -6.98 -2.31
C THR A 118 1.62 -6.09 -2.14
N LEU A 119 1.83 -5.61 -0.91
CA LEU A 119 3.08 -4.98 -0.49
C LEU A 119 3.86 -5.97 0.35
N ALA A 120 5.16 -6.02 0.13
CA ALA A 120 6.02 -6.96 0.85
C ALA A 120 7.40 -6.39 1.09
N THR A 121 8.04 -6.87 2.14
CA THR A 121 9.46 -6.63 2.41
C THR A 121 10.14 -7.97 2.70
N ASP A 122 11.41 -8.06 2.33
CA ASP A 122 12.28 -9.19 2.73
C ASP A 122 12.85 -8.97 4.14
N GLY A 123 12.58 -7.83 4.74
CA GLY A 123 13.09 -7.43 6.05
C GLY A 123 14.27 -6.48 6.00
N LEU A 124 14.94 -6.38 4.88
CA LEU A 124 16.06 -5.47 4.65
C LEU A 124 15.67 -4.30 3.77
N SER A 125 15.06 -4.61 2.63
CA SER A 125 14.62 -3.62 1.65
C SER A 125 13.32 -2.95 2.08
N PRO A 126 13.02 -1.75 1.56
CA PRO A 126 11.73 -1.13 1.81
C PRO A 126 10.56 -2.00 1.34
N PHE A 127 9.40 -1.77 1.93
CA PHE A 127 8.16 -2.36 1.40
C PHE A 127 7.94 -1.90 -0.04
N ALA A 128 7.60 -2.83 -0.89
CA ALA A 128 7.37 -2.57 -2.30
C ALA A 128 6.27 -3.48 -2.81
N VAL A 129 5.68 -3.10 -3.95
CA VAL A 129 4.67 -3.93 -4.60
C VAL A 129 5.32 -5.24 -5.02
N ALA A 130 4.77 -6.34 -4.52
CA ALA A 130 5.23 -7.66 -4.89
C ALA A 130 4.56 -8.09 -6.19
N ALA A 131 5.31 -8.74 -7.05
CA ALA A 131 4.74 -9.34 -8.24
C ALA A 131 3.72 -10.40 -7.82
N GLU A 132 2.55 -10.41 -8.48
CA GLU A 132 1.57 -11.45 -8.24
C GLU A 132 2.15 -12.78 -8.67
N GLU A 133 2.32 -13.67 -7.70
CA GLU A 133 2.60 -15.04 -8.03
C GLU A 133 1.31 -15.66 -8.54
N THR A 134 1.27 -15.96 -9.82
CA THR A 134 0.17 -16.69 -10.38
C THR A 134 0.17 -18.08 -9.71
N PRO A 135 -0.89 -18.45 -9.00
CA PRO A 135 -0.96 -19.81 -8.47
C PRO A 135 -0.97 -20.78 -9.64
N GLN A 136 0.00 -21.64 -9.66
CA GLN A 136 0.07 -22.70 -10.66
C GLN A 136 -0.48 -23.99 -10.09
#